data_a58c8ead69c05f0308eb691770462b28
#
_entry.id   a58c8ead69c05f0308eb691770462b28
#
_cell.length_a   1.000
_cell.length_b   1.000
_cell.length_c   1.000
_cell.angle_alpha   90.00
_cell.angle_beta   90.00
_cell.angle_gamma   90.00
#
_symmetry.space_group_name_H-M   'P 1'
#
loop_
_entity.id
_entity.type
_entity.pdbx_description
1 polymer ?
#
loop_
_entity_poly.entity_id
_entity_poly.type
_entity_poly.pdbx_seq_one_letter_code
_entity_poly.pdbx_strand_id
1 'polypeptide(L)'
;MFEEIIKVSFLGMEPSDSLKEYVIEKIEKKKKLLKEATLIEVFFKENVHSRGVKEDFRVDITVTLPNSPIRVEESGEDMYANVDLAMDTLDRRLKRYRDRKGHWEGVKPWKVLEAEAALQALTDEVEGELDDYSDYVPKIAVRKSVKDIGPMAEAEAIERMELLGYDQFLFLNKVTGKMTMIYRRRRGGYGLVEPEKA
;
A
#
# COMPACT_ATOMS: atom_id res chain seq x y z
N MET A 1 10.65 -6.94 21.11
CA MET A 1 11.88 -6.64 20.34
C MET A 1 11.52 -6.23 18.92
N PHE A 2 12.45 -5.67 18.09
CA PHE A 2 12.09 -5.12 16.77
C PHE A 2 11.58 -6.20 15.78
N GLU A 3 12.10 -7.41 15.87
CA GLU A 3 11.67 -8.55 15.04
C GLU A 3 10.21 -8.98 15.28
N GLU A 4 9.67 -8.77 16.46
CA GLU A 4 8.30 -9.16 16.82
C GLU A 4 7.24 -8.35 16.05
N ILE A 5 7.60 -7.18 15.56
CA ILE A 5 6.72 -6.35 14.74
C ILE A 5 6.80 -6.68 13.24
N ILE A 6 7.69 -7.60 12.82
CA ILE A 6 7.87 -8.01 11.43
C ILE A 6 7.10 -9.31 11.19
N LYS A 7 6.10 -9.26 10.32
CA LYS A 7 5.35 -10.44 9.87
C LYS A 7 5.65 -10.69 8.40
N VAL A 8 6.05 -11.92 8.07
CA VAL A 8 6.31 -12.34 6.68
C VAL A 8 5.34 -13.45 6.33
N SER A 9 4.65 -13.31 5.21
CA SER A 9 3.65 -14.25 4.70
C SER A 9 3.91 -14.56 3.21
N PHE A 10 3.56 -15.78 2.80
CA PHE A 10 3.70 -16.26 1.42
C PHE A 10 2.30 -16.62 0.90
N LEU A 11 1.96 -16.16 -0.30
CA LEU A 11 0.68 -16.36 -0.94
C LEU A 11 0.87 -16.94 -2.35
N GLY A 12 0.27 -18.10 -2.63
CA GLY A 12 0.40 -18.78 -3.92
C GLY A 12 1.77 -19.39 -4.20
N MET A 13 2.68 -19.40 -3.22
CA MET A 13 4.02 -19.98 -3.32
C MET A 13 4.42 -20.70 -2.04
N GLU A 14 5.38 -21.62 -2.13
CA GLU A 14 5.92 -22.28 -0.95
C GLU A 14 6.72 -21.30 -0.07
N PRO A 15 6.58 -21.39 1.28
CA PRO A 15 7.40 -20.60 2.19
C PRO A 15 8.89 -20.83 1.98
N SER A 16 9.66 -19.74 1.84
CA SER A 16 11.12 -19.79 1.68
C SER A 16 11.79 -19.09 2.87
N ASP A 17 12.51 -19.85 3.67
CA ASP A 17 13.27 -19.31 4.80
C ASP A 17 14.35 -18.34 4.32
N SER A 18 14.98 -18.60 3.18
CA SER A 18 16.00 -17.72 2.59
C SER A 18 15.44 -16.35 2.24
N LEU A 19 14.24 -16.28 1.64
CA LEU A 19 13.57 -15.01 1.33
C LEU A 19 13.13 -14.27 2.60
N LYS A 20 12.64 -15.02 3.58
CA LYS A 20 12.25 -14.48 4.88
C LYS A 20 13.44 -13.85 5.60
N GLU A 21 14.55 -14.57 5.70
CA GLU A 21 15.79 -14.06 6.32
C GLU A 21 16.33 -12.84 5.56
N TYR A 22 16.33 -12.90 4.23
CA TYR A 22 16.80 -11.81 3.39
C TYR A 22 16.02 -10.51 3.61
N VAL A 23 14.69 -10.56 3.61
CA VAL A 23 13.87 -9.37 3.82
C VAL A 23 14.00 -8.83 5.25
N ILE A 24 14.07 -9.72 6.24
CA ILE A 24 14.27 -9.32 7.65
C ILE A 24 15.61 -8.58 7.80
N GLU A 25 16.70 -9.12 7.26
CA GLU A 25 18.02 -8.46 7.29
C GLU A 25 17.99 -7.07 6.64
N LYS A 26 17.31 -6.93 5.50
CA LYS A 26 17.16 -5.64 4.81
C LYS A 26 16.35 -4.64 5.64
N ILE A 27 15.27 -5.08 6.29
CA ILE A 27 14.45 -4.24 7.18
C ILE A 27 15.24 -3.82 8.42
N GLU A 28 16.02 -4.71 9.01
CA GLU A 28 16.85 -4.39 10.17
C GLU A 28 17.89 -3.32 9.89
N LYS A 29 18.50 -3.33 8.70
CA LYS A 29 19.41 -2.26 8.26
C LYS A 29 18.75 -0.87 8.25
N LYS A 30 17.41 -0.81 8.13
CA LYS A 30 16.60 0.42 8.16
C LYS A 30 15.97 0.73 9.52
N LYS A 31 16.28 -0.02 10.57
CA LYS A 31 15.72 0.12 11.93
C LYS A 31 15.69 1.55 12.45
N LYS A 32 16.68 2.38 12.11
CA LYS A 32 16.72 3.79 12.52
C LYS A 32 15.55 4.62 11.97
N LEU A 33 15.08 4.32 10.75
CA LEU A 33 13.94 4.99 10.11
C LEU A 33 12.61 4.40 10.56
N LEU A 34 12.61 3.15 11.04
CA LEU A 34 11.44 2.37 11.45
C LEU A 34 11.17 2.42 12.96
N LYS A 35 11.79 3.35 13.71
CA LYS A 35 11.63 3.44 15.17
C LYS A 35 10.20 3.59 15.65
N GLU A 36 9.35 4.21 14.85
CA GLU A 36 7.95 4.50 15.16
C GLU A 36 7.00 3.47 14.57
N ALA A 37 7.51 2.51 13.82
CA ALA A 37 6.69 1.45 13.24
C ALA A 37 6.13 0.55 14.35
N THR A 38 4.83 0.32 14.31
CA THR A 38 4.12 -0.58 15.22
C THR A 38 3.96 -1.97 14.64
N LEU A 39 3.93 -2.08 13.30
CA LEU A 39 3.80 -3.33 12.57
C LEU A 39 4.45 -3.18 11.19
N ILE A 40 5.13 -4.23 10.74
CA ILE A 40 5.72 -4.34 9.40
C ILE A 40 5.25 -5.66 8.83
N GLU A 41 4.50 -5.60 7.74
CA GLU A 41 3.97 -6.78 7.06
C GLU A 41 4.58 -6.90 5.68
N VAL A 42 5.06 -8.08 5.38
CA VAL A 42 5.66 -8.43 4.09
C VAL A 42 4.92 -9.61 3.50
N PHE A 43 4.40 -9.45 2.29
CA PHE A 43 3.75 -10.52 1.53
C PHE A 43 4.55 -10.80 0.28
N PHE A 44 4.90 -12.06 0.11
CA PHE A 44 5.43 -12.59 -1.14
C PHE A 44 4.32 -13.29 -1.89
N LYS A 45 4.15 -12.95 -3.17
CA LYS A 45 3.12 -13.52 -4.04
C LYS A 45 3.73 -14.01 -5.34
N GLU A 46 3.21 -15.14 -5.81
CA GLU A 46 3.46 -15.64 -7.16
C GLU A 46 2.16 -15.55 -7.96
N ASN A 47 2.18 -14.82 -9.06
CA ASN A 47 1.05 -14.75 -9.98
C ASN A 47 1.28 -15.72 -11.14
N VAL A 48 0.58 -16.83 -11.13
CA VAL A 48 0.57 -17.78 -12.24
C VAL A 48 -0.44 -17.30 -13.29
N HIS A 49 0.04 -16.77 -14.40
CA HIS A 49 -0.82 -16.43 -15.51
C HIS A 49 -1.10 -17.68 -16.37
N SER A 50 -2.36 -18.09 -16.50
CA SER A 50 -2.85 -19.32 -17.15
C SER A 50 -2.65 -19.43 -18.68
N ARG A 51 -1.76 -18.66 -19.31
CA ARG A 51 -1.48 -18.69 -20.76
C ARG A 51 0.01 -18.66 -21.12
N GLY A 52 0.88 -19.31 -20.34
CA GLY A 52 2.30 -19.45 -20.72
C GLY A 52 3.10 -18.13 -20.76
N VAL A 53 2.60 -17.09 -20.13
CA VAL A 53 3.27 -15.82 -19.95
C VAL A 53 3.88 -15.82 -18.55
N LYS A 54 5.16 -15.55 -18.49
CA LYS A 54 6.10 -15.38 -17.38
C LYS A 54 5.47 -15.32 -15.98
N GLU A 55 6.01 -16.14 -15.09
CA GLU A 55 5.80 -16.05 -13.65
C GLU A 55 6.21 -14.66 -13.18
N ASP A 56 5.27 -13.89 -12.68
CA ASP A 56 5.52 -12.59 -12.08
C ASP A 56 5.51 -12.75 -10.56
N PHE A 57 6.65 -12.52 -9.95
CA PHE A 57 6.76 -12.44 -8.49
C PHE A 57 6.44 -11.03 -8.02
N ARG A 58 5.73 -10.94 -6.92
CA ARG A 58 5.36 -9.68 -6.32
C ARG A 58 5.71 -9.66 -4.83
N VAL A 59 6.24 -8.54 -4.36
CA VAL A 59 6.45 -8.25 -2.95
C VAL A 59 5.65 -7.03 -2.54
N ASP A 60 4.86 -7.18 -1.48
CA ASP A 60 4.12 -6.11 -0.84
C ASP A 60 4.70 -5.87 0.57
N ILE A 61 5.10 -4.65 0.87
CA ILE A 61 5.58 -4.25 2.20
C ILE A 61 4.68 -3.15 2.74
N THR A 62 4.05 -3.40 3.88
CA THR A 62 3.24 -2.42 4.60
C THR A 62 3.87 -2.11 5.95
N VAL A 63 4.16 -0.85 6.20
CA VAL A 63 4.68 -0.34 7.47
C VAL A 63 3.61 0.52 8.12
N THR A 64 3.12 0.09 9.27
CA THR A 64 2.14 0.86 10.06
C THR A 64 2.88 1.85 10.95
N LEU A 65 2.62 3.14 10.73
CA LEU A 65 3.15 4.27 11.48
C LEU A 65 2.00 5.04 12.16
N PRO A 66 2.25 5.82 13.23
CA PRO A 66 1.19 6.49 14.00
C PRO A 66 0.27 7.39 13.17
N ASN A 67 0.79 8.08 12.16
CA ASN A 67 0.03 9.08 11.40
C ASN A 67 -0.46 8.56 10.05
N SER A 68 0.23 7.61 9.42
CA SER A 68 -0.17 7.03 8.14
C SER A 68 0.60 5.75 7.87
N PRO A 69 -0.03 4.70 7.36
CA PRO A 69 0.71 3.54 6.87
C PRO A 69 1.48 3.93 5.60
N ILE A 70 2.62 3.25 5.40
CA ILE A 70 3.39 3.30 4.16
C ILE A 70 3.29 1.93 3.52
N ARG A 71 2.81 1.88 2.29
CA ARG A 71 2.74 0.66 1.50
C ARG A 71 3.69 0.77 0.30
N VAL A 72 4.39 -0.29 0.01
CA VAL A 72 5.25 -0.45 -1.18
C VAL A 72 4.91 -1.76 -1.85
N GLU A 73 4.80 -1.75 -3.14
CA GLU A 73 4.50 -2.89 -3.99
C GLU A 73 5.46 -2.87 -5.17
N GLU A 74 6.15 -3.98 -5.39
CA GLU A 74 7.05 -4.16 -6.53
C GLU A 74 6.84 -5.56 -7.13
N SER A 75 6.90 -5.67 -8.45
CA SER A 75 6.73 -6.92 -9.18
C SER A 75 7.79 -7.09 -10.27
N GLY A 76 8.18 -8.32 -10.55
CA GLY A 76 9.16 -8.65 -11.57
C GLY A 76 9.53 -10.14 -11.56
N GLU A 77 10.43 -10.52 -12.43
CA GLU A 77 10.85 -11.91 -12.64
C GLU A 77 11.73 -12.48 -11.50
N ASP A 78 12.37 -11.62 -10.69
CA ASP A 78 13.26 -12.00 -9.60
C ASP A 78 12.78 -11.44 -8.26
N MET A 79 12.44 -12.34 -7.34
CA MET A 79 11.92 -11.97 -6.03
C MET A 79 12.93 -11.21 -5.18
N TYR A 80 14.22 -11.53 -5.24
CA TYR A 80 15.26 -10.82 -4.50
C TYR A 80 15.46 -9.41 -5.05
N ALA A 81 15.45 -9.25 -6.36
CA ALA A 81 15.49 -7.92 -6.99
C ALA A 81 14.27 -7.08 -6.63
N ASN A 82 13.08 -7.70 -6.58
CA ASN A 82 11.85 -7.03 -6.16
C ASN A 82 11.93 -6.56 -4.70
N VAL A 83 12.52 -7.35 -3.79
CA VAL A 83 12.77 -6.95 -2.41
C VAL A 83 13.69 -5.73 -2.36
N ASP A 84 14.76 -5.71 -3.13
CA ASP A 84 15.70 -4.59 -3.14
C ASP A 84 15.04 -3.29 -3.63
N LEU A 85 14.29 -3.35 -4.73
CA LEU A 85 13.53 -2.22 -5.26
C LEU A 85 12.46 -1.73 -4.26
N ALA A 86 11.76 -2.66 -3.62
CA ALA A 86 10.77 -2.34 -2.59
C ALA A 86 11.43 -1.64 -1.40
N MET A 87 12.60 -2.10 -0.94
CA MET A 87 13.35 -1.49 0.16
C MET A 87 13.86 -0.09 -0.18
N ASP A 88 14.28 0.16 -1.42
CA ASP A 88 14.70 1.50 -1.87
C ASP A 88 13.50 2.46 -1.95
N THR A 89 12.36 1.98 -2.43
CA THR A 89 11.12 2.75 -2.47
C THR A 89 10.63 3.05 -1.07
N LEU A 90 10.68 2.06 -0.16
CA LEU A 90 10.34 2.22 1.25
C LEU A 90 11.23 3.27 1.94
N ASP A 91 12.55 3.23 1.71
CA ASP A 91 13.51 4.20 2.27
C ASP A 91 13.15 5.64 1.87
N ARG A 92 12.84 5.85 0.58
CA ARG A 92 12.40 7.16 0.07
C ARG A 92 11.10 7.63 0.73
N ARG A 93 10.10 6.74 0.90
CA ARG A 93 8.82 7.07 1.53
C ARG A 93 8.97 7.33 3.03
N LEU A 94 9.79 6.55 3.74
CA LEU A 94 10.08 6.76 5.17
C LEU A 94 10.80 8.10 5.42
N LYS A 95 11.77 8.48 4.59
CA LYS A 95 12.44 9.78 4.68
C LYS A 95 11.44 10.92 4.48
N ARG A 96 10.60 10.84 3.45
CA ARG A 96 9.53 11.82 3.18
C ARG A 96 8.55 11.92 4.35
N TYR A 97 8.10 10.79 4.90
CA TYR A 97 7.24 10.75 6.09
C TYR A 97 7.87 11.48 7.28
N ARG A 98 9.13 11.18 7.58
CA ARG A 98 9.84 11.82 8.68
C ARG A 98 9.99 13.32 8.48
N ASP A 99 10.34 13.77 7.27
CA ASP A 99 10.56 15.19 6.97
C ASP A 99 9.26 16.01 7.08
N ARG A 100 8.11 15.36 6.91
CA ARG A 100 6.77 15.98 6.96
C ARG A 100 6.00 15.76 8.27
N LYS A 101 6.57 15.03 9.21
CA LYS A 101 5.91 14.68 10.48
C LYS A 101 5.39 15.90 11.23
N GLY A 102 6.09 17.03 11.21
CA GLY A 102 5.66 18.27 11.86
C GLY A 102 4.36 18.90 11.30
N HIS A 103 3.94 18.52 10.08
CA HIS A 103 2.69 19.00 9.47
C HIS A 103 1.45 18.20 9.94
N TRP A 104 1.64 17.09 10.62
CA TRP A 104 0.58 16.15 11.03
C TRP A 104 0.21 16.26 12.50
N GLU A 105 0.81 17.23 13.22
CA GLU A 105 0.49 17.50 14.62
C GLU A 105 -0.97 17.97 14.75
N GLY A 106 -1.81 17.16 15.41
CA GLY A 106 -3.23 17.43 15.63
C GLY A 106 -4.20 16.57 14.79
N VAL A 107 -3.70 15.77 13.85
CA VAL A 107 -4.54 14.79 13.13
C VAL A 107 -4.60 13.49 13.95
N LYS A 108 -5.85 13.02 14.21
CA LYS A 108 -6.04 11.73 14.91
C LYS A 108 -5.26 10.62 14.21
N PRO A 109 -4.59 9.73 14.97
CA PRO A 109 -3.85 8.62 14.38
C PRO A 109 -4.77 7.86 13.41
N TRP A 110 -4.30 7.64 12.18
CA TRP A 110 -4.99 6.80 11.22
C TRP A 110 -5.10 5.40 11.82
N LYS A 111 -6.31 4.97 12.12
CA LYS A 111 -6.53 3.70 12.81
C LYS A 111 -6.05 2.54 11.95
N VAL A 112 -5.45 1.57 12.61
CA VAL A 112 -4.99 0.25 12.14
C VAL A 112 -5.97 -0.47 11.19
N LEU A 113 -7.25 -0.11 11.23
CA LEU A 113 -8.36 -0.68 10.44
C LEU A 113 -8.18 -0.61 8.92
N GLU A 114 -7.42 0.37 8.38
CA GLU A 114 -7.16 0.40 6.92
C GLU A 114 -6.01 -0.51 6.51
N ALA A 115 -5.02 -0.70 7.37
CA ALA A 115 -3.97 -1.68 7.12
C ALA A 115 -4.56 -3.10 7.13
N GLU A 116 -5.45 -3.40 8.10
CA GLU A 116 -6.17 -4.68 8.16
C GLU A 116 -7.14 -4.85 6.97
N ALA A 117 -7.86 -3.81 6.55
CA ALA A 117 -8.73 -3.87 5.38
C ALA A 117 -7.95 -4.00 4.06
N ALA A 118 -6.77 -3.40 3.95
CA ALA A 118 -5.88 -3.60 2.81
C ALA A 118 -5.30 -5.02 2.79
N LEU A 119 -5.00 -5.57 3.97
CA LEU A 119 -4.53 -6.94 4.15
C LEU A 119 -5.61 -7.95 3.71
N GLN A 120 -6.84 -7.76 4.18
CA GLN A 120 -7.98 -8.62 3.85
C GLN A 120 -8.29 -8.59 2.35
N ALA A 121 -8.18 -7.43 1.69
CA ALA A 121 -8.35 -7.32 0.25
C ALA A 121 -7.26 -8.06 -0.55
N LEU A 122 -6.06 -8.23 0.01
CA LEU A 122 -4.97 -8.99 -0.61
C LEU A 122 -5.18 -10.51 -0.50
N THR A 123 -5.86 -10.97 0.57
CA THR A 123 -6.22 -12.40 0.73
C THR A 123 -7.44 -12.78 -0.11
N ASP A 124 -8.41 -11.88 -0.28
CA ASP A 124 -9.63 -12.12 -1.07
C ASP A 124 -9.38 -12.20 -2.59
N GLU A 125 -8.28 -11.61 -3.10
CA GLU A 125 -7.90 -11.70 -4.52
C GLU A 125 -7.40 -13.09 -4.95
N VAL A 126 -7.08 -13.98 -4.02
CA VAL A 126 -6.52 -15.32 -4.31
C VAL A 126 -7.60 -16.39 -4.53
N GLU A 127 -8.84 -16.17 -4.09
CA GLU A 127 -9.93 -17.15 -4.19
C GLU A 127 -10.84 -17.01 -5.43
N GLY A 128 -10.52 -16.12 -6.38
CA GLY A 128 -11.26 -15.96 -7.62
C GLY A 128 -10.90 -17.01 -8.66
N GLU A 129 -11.66 -18.10 -8.74
CA GLU A 129 -11.61 -19.05 -9.85
C GLU A 129 -11.72 -18.35 -11.22
N LEU A 130 -10.78 -18.70 -12.10
CA LEU A 130 -10.73 -18.30 -13.51
C LEU A 130 -11.91 -18.92 -14.26
N ASP A 131 -12.93 -18.15 -14.52
CA ASP A 131 -14.04 -18.57 -15.35
C ASP A 131 -13.91 -18.03 -16.77
N ASP A 132 -14.36 -18.84 -17.72
CA ASP A 132 -14.18 -18.80 -19.17
C ASP A 132 -14.59 -17.47 -19.83
N TYR A 133 -13.89 -17.11 -20.89
CA TYR A 133 -13.83 -15.85 -21.63
C TYR A 133 -15.06 -15.52 -22.51
N SER A 134 -16.26 -15.97 -22.19
CA SER A 134 -17.40 -15.79 -23.10
C SER A 134 -18.24 -14.52 -22.86
N ASP A 135 -18.23 -13.92 -21.65
CA ASP A 135 -18.97 -12.69 -21.40
C ASP A 135 -18.16 -11.76 -20.48
N TYR A 136 -17.45 -10.77 -21.07
CA TYR A 136 -16.77 -9.74 -20.32
C TYR A 136 -17.77 -8.81 -19.62
N VAL A 137 -18.28 -9.27 -18.50
CA VAL A 137 -18.96 -8.41 -17.53
C VAL A 137 -17.89 -7.93 -16.53
N PRO A 138 -17.58 -6.62 -16.47
CA PRO A 138 -16.63 -6.12 -15.48
C PRO A 138 -17.12 -6.47 -14.08
N LYS A 139 -16.39 -7.33 -13.38
CA LYS A 139 -16.70 -7.74 -12.00
C LYS A 139 -16.06 -6.73 -11.04
N ILE A 140 -16.82 -6.29 -10.03
CA ILE A 140 -16.26 -5.54 -8.91
C ILE A 140 -15.55 -6.56 -8.01
N ALA A 141 -14.23 -6.69 -8.18
CA ALA A 141 -13.42 -7.65 -7.43
C ALA A 141 -13.36 -7.31 -5.93
N VAL A 142 -13.31 -6.00 -5.59
CA VAL A 142 -13.21 -5.54 -4.21
C VAL A 142 -14.17 -4.38 -3.95
N ARG A 143 -14.92 -4.45 -2.84
CA ARG A 143 -15.75 -3.35 -2.36
C ARG A 143 -15.24 -2.91 -0.99
N LYS A 144 -14.60 -1.73 -0.92
CA LYS A 144 -14.13 -1.14 0.34
C LYS A 144 -15.12 -0.09 0.84
N SER A 145 -15.47 -0.13 2.12
CA SER A 145 -16.15 0.96 2.81
C SER A 145 -15.13 1.71 3.65
N VAL A 146 -14.95 2.99 3.38
CA VAL A 146 -14.08 3.86 4.18
C VAL A 146 -14.91 4.45 5.31
N LYS A 147 -14.59 4.08 6.55
CA LYS A 147 -15.19 4.65 7.75
C LYS A 147 -14.29 5.77 8.26
N ASP A 148 -14.90 6.87 8.74
CA ASP A 148 -14.18 8.00 9.36
C ASP A 148 -13.19 8.73 8.41
N ILE A 149 -13.67 9.18 7.25
CA ILE A 149 -12.93 10.13 6.42
C ILE A 149 -12.95 11.49 7.15
N GLY A 150 -11.89 11.77 7.93
CA GLY A 150 -11.72 13.09 8.52
C GLY A 150 -11.47 14.17 7.46
N PRO A 151 -11.89 15.43 7.71
CA PRO A 151 -11.60 16.52 6.79
C PRO A 151 -10.09 16.77 6.73
N MET A 152 -9.53 16.83 5.51
CA MET A 152 -8.11 17.10 5.28
C MET A 152 -7.89 18.11 4.16
N ALA A 153 -6.71 18.73 4.13
CA ALA A 153 -6.33 19.63 3.06
C ALA A 153 -5.90 18.84 1.81
N GLU A 154 -5.98 19.48 0.64
CA GLU A 154 -5.59 18.86 -0.64
C GLU A 154 -4.13 18.39 -0.63
N ALA A 155 -3.22 19.20 -0.08
CA ALA A 155 -1.82 18.84 0.04
C ALA A 155 -1.62 17.60 0.91
N GLU A 156 -2.36 17.47 2.01
CA GLU A 156 -2.34 16.30 2.87
C GLU A 156 -2.89 15.05 2.16
N ALA A 157 -3.95 15.20 1.37
CA ALA A 157 -4.53 14.12 0.58
C ALA A 157 -3.54 13.61 -0.48
N ILE A 158 -2.80 14.50 -1.16
CA ILE A 158 -1.72 14.13 -2.09
C ILE A 158 -0.63 13.32 -1.36
N GLU A 159 -0.21 13.79 -0.20
CA GLU A 159 0.84 13.13 0.58
C GLU A 159 0.43 11.72 1.00
N ARG A 160 -0.80 11.57 1.49
CA ARG A 160 -1.34 10.25 1.87
C ARG A 160 -1.45 9.32 0.66
N MET A 161 -1.97 9.82 -0.45
CA MET A 161 -2.04 9.07 -1.70
C MET A 161 -0.66 8.55 -2.12
N GLU A 162 0.37 9.41 -2.06
CA GLU A 162 1.74 9.03 -2.42
C GLU A 162 2.38 8.04 -1.44
N LEU A 163 2.14 8.19 -0.13
CA LEU A 163 2.66 7.28 0.89
C LEU A 163 2.06 5.89 0.76
N LEU A 164 0.77 5.82 0.45
CA LEU A 164 0.04 4.57 0.20
C LEU A 164 0.34 3.95 -1.17
N GLY A 165 0.94 4.71 -2.09
CA GLY A 165 1.22 4.25 -3.44
C GLY A 165 0.01 4.17 -4.34
N TYR A 166 -1.06 4.88 -4.01
CA TYR A 166 -2.28 4.91 -4.82
C TYR A 166 -2.18 5.94 -5.95
N ASP A 167 -2.86 5.68 -7.05
CA ASP A 167 -3.02 6.63 -8.15
C ASP A 167 -4.25 7.52 -7.98
N GLN A 168 -5.14 7.16 -7.06
CA GLN A 168 -6.37 7.88 -6.74
C GLN A 168 -6.62 7.84 -5.24
N PHE A 169 -7.17 8.94 -4.68
CA PHE A 169 -7.49 9.02 -3.28
C PHE A 169 -8.77 9.84 -3.08
N LEU A 170 -9.72 9.27 -2.32
CA LEU A 170 -10.97 9.91 -1.96
C LEU A 170 -10.86 10.48 -0.55
N PHE A 171 -11.22 11.77 -0.35
CA PHE A 171 -11.13 12.44 0.94
C PHE A 171 -12.25 13.47 1.11
N LEU A 172 -12.47 13.89 2.35
CA LEU A 172 -13.34 15.02 2.66
C LEU A 172 -12.50 16.29 2.64
N ASN A 173 -12.74 17.19 1.67
CA ASN A 173 -12.00 18.43 1.56
C ASN A 173 -12.36 19.38 2.71
N LYS A 174 -11.36 19.78 3.49
CA LYS A 174 -11.52 20.65 4.65
C LYS A 174 -12.06 22.05 4.29
N VAL A 175 -11.74 22.53 3.08
CA VAL A 175 -12.13 23.87 2.62
C VAL A 175 -13.54 23.89 2.07
N THR A 176 -13.89 22.89 1.23
CA THR A 176 -15.19 22.86 0.55
C THR A 176 -16.25 22.04 1.31
N GLY A 177 -15.82 21.19 2.27
CA GLY A 177 -16.69 20.26 2.98
C GLY A 177 -17.27 19.17 2.09
N LYS A 178 -16.75 18.97 0.88
CA LYS A 178 -17.22 17.98 -0.09
C LYS A 178 -16.33 16.77 -0.15
N MET A 179 -16.92 15.63 -0.49
CA MET A 179 -16.16 14.44 -0.87
C MET A 179 -15.45 14.72 -2.19
N THR A 180 -14.13 14.65 -2.17
CA THR A 180 -13.27 15.06 -3.27
C THR A 180 -12.35 13.88 -3.62
N MET A 181 -12.19 13.62 -4.90
CA MET A 181 -11.23 12.62 -5.40
C MET A 181 -10.01 13.34 -5.98
N ILE A 182 -8.82 12.97 -5.54
CA ILE A 182 -7.56 13.39 -6.15
C ILE A 182 -6.95 12.22 -6.92
N TYR A 183 -6.30 12.49 -8.05
CA TYR A 183 -5.68 11.47 -8.89
C TYR A 183 -4.39 11.95 -9.53
N ARG A 184 -3.47 11.01 -9.78
CA ARG A 184 -2.20 11.28 -10.47
C ARG A 184 -2.43 11.40 -11.97
N ARG A 185 -1.95 12.47 -12.60
CA ARG A 185 -2.04 12.66 -14.04
C ARG A 185 -0.87 12.01 -14.77
N ARG A 186 -1.13 11.38 -15.92
CA ARG A 186 -0.09 10.76 -16.76
C ARG A 186 0.99 11.73 -17.24
N ARG A 187 0.67 13.02 -17.39
CA ARG A 187 1.58 14.09 -17.83
C ARG A 187 2.24 14.84 -16.66
N GLY A 188 2.18 14.29 -15.47
CA GLY A 188 2.67 14.89 -14.23
C GLY A 188 1.64 15.78 -13.52
N GLY A 189 1.87 15.97 -12.21
CA GLY A 189 0.95 16.68 -11.32
C GLY A 189 -0.29 15.86 -10.95
N TYR A 190 -1.26 16.52 -10.32
CA TYR A 190 -2.47 15.91 -9.80
C TYR A 190 -3.70 16.57 -10.42
N GLY A 191 -4.80 15.83 -10.51
CA GLY A 191 -6.11 16.32 -10.86
C GLY A 191 -7.04 16.17 -9.65
N LEU A 192 -8.06 17.03 -9.56
CA LEU A 192 -9.03 17.04 -8.50
C LEU A 192 -10.43 17.00 -9.13
N VAL A 193 -11.30 16.18 -8.55
CA VAL A 193 -12.70 16.03 -8.97
C VAL A 193 -13.58 16.22 -7.74
N GLU A 194 -14.45 17.22 -7.80
CA GLU A 194 -15.48 17.48 -6.79
C GLU A 194 -16.88 17.40 -7.42
N PRO A 195 -17.90 16.86 -6.71
CA PRO A 195 -19.26 16.91 -7.18
C PRO A 195 -19.77 18.37 -7.16
N GLU A 196 -20.28 18.85 -8.29
CA GLU A 196 -21.09 20.09 -8.27
C GLU A 196 -22.40 19.83 -7.52
N LYS A 197 -22.85 20.82 -6.74
CA LYS A 197 -24.22 20.76 -6.20
C LYS A 197 -25.19 20.85 -7.37
N ALA A 198 -26.04 19.83 -7.51
CA ALA A 198 -27.25 19.95 -8.31
C ALA A 198 -28.19 20.98 -7.70
#